data_96ac9c112e61dc31fee5b55fb761009d
#
_entry.id   96ac9c112e61dc31fee5b55fb761009d
#
_cell.length_a   1.000
_cell.length_b   1.000
_cell.length_c   1.000
_cell.angle_alpha   90.00
_cell.angle_beta   90.00
_cell.angle_gamma   90.00
#
_symmetry.space_group_name_H-M   'P 1'
#
loop_
_entity.id
_entity.type
_entity.pdbx_description
1 polymer ?
#
loop_
_entity_poly.entity_id
_entity_poly.type
_entity_poly.pdbx_seq_one_letter_code
_entity_poly.pdbx_strand_id
1 'polypeptide(L)'
;KVHQMKLKKLNPIKIFLKGEDKEELLQSIISNDLSKYNSNFYSYILTPQGKILFEIQVILKSNFIEIICTNDQADLFSFLNKFVKLSEVQVKKIHIEQSHYNFEYFTESLKKGRIDTNFIEHSTLLPSEVHDEYIDYNKGCFIGQEVVSRIKHRNLKKKKVLVFNKNNDFELERLDNSQII
;
A
#
# COMPACT_ATOMS: atom_id res chain seq x y z
N LYS A 1 -25.01 4.32 -1.07
CA LYS A 1 -24.87 3.15 -1.96
C LYS A 1 -23.77 2.30 -1.37
N VAL A 2 -24.14 1.14 -0.87
CA VAL A 2 -23.22 0.09 -0.44
C VAL A 2 -22.48 -0.39 -1.72
N HIS A 3 -21.17 -0.13 -1.79
CA HIS A 3 -20.35 -0.70 -2.84
C HIS A 3 -19.75 -1.99 -2.30
N GLN A 4 -20.37 -3.11 -2.68
CA GLN A 4 -19.81 -4.42 -2.41
C GLN A 4 -18.45 -4.52 -3.12
N MET A 5 -17.38 -4.61 -2.33
CA MET A 5 -16.03 -4.74 -2.87
C MET A 5 -15.76 -6.21 -3.19
N LYS A 6 -15.32 -6.49 -4.42
CA LYS A 6 -14.98 -7.86 -4.85
C LYS A 6 -13.51 -8.15 -4.62
N LEU A 7 -13.22 -9.36 -4.17
CA LEU A 7 -11.85 -9.85 -4.12
C LEU A 7 -11.29 -10.07 -5.52
N LYS A 8 -10.07 -9.63 -5.74
CA LYS A 8 -9.37 -9.75 -7.03
C LYS A 8 -8.55 -11.04 -7.12
N LYS A 9 -8.34 -11.50 -8.36
CA LYS A 9 -7.28 -12.47 -8.63
C LYS A 9 -5.93 -11.80 -8.40
N LEU A 10 -5.11 -12.38 -7.52
CA LEU A 10 -3.84 -11.80 -7.12
C LEU A 10 -2.71 -12.12 -8.11
N ASN A 11 -1.79 -11.19 -8.22
CA ASN A 11 -0.53 -11.33 -8.93
C ASN A 11 0.61 -10.88 -8.01
N PRO A 12 1.00 -11.71 -7.01
CA PRO A 12 1.98 -11.30 -6.02
C PRO A 12 3.38 -11.29 -6.60
N ILE A 13 4.11 -10.25 -6.25
CA ILE A 13 5.50 -10.08 -6.66
C ILE A 13 6.39 -9.68 -5.49
N LYS A 14 7.66 -9.94 -5.66
CA LYS A 14 8.75 -9.48 -4.83
C LYS A 14 9.73 -8.68 -5.68
N ILE A 15 10.12 -7.51 -5.21
CA ILE A 15 11.12 -6.66 -5.85
C ILE A 15 12.30 -6.50 -4.91
N PHE A 16 13.50 -6.55 -5.45
CA PHE A 16 14.74 -6.27 -4.76
C PHE A 16 15.35 -5.01 -5.32
N LEU A 17 15.66 -4.05 -4.43
CA LEU A 17 16.43 -2.86 -4.73
C LEU A 17 17.84 -3.04 -4.16
N LYS A 18 18.87 -2.93 -5.01
CA LYS A 18 20.27 -3.03 -4.64
C LYS A 18 21.04 -1.85 -5.23
N GLY A 19 21.96 -1.28 -4.46
CA GLY A 19 22.75 -0.11 -4.85
C GLY A 19 22.88 0.86 -3.67
N GLU A 20 23.75 1.84 -3.81
CA GLU A 20 24.01 2.82 -2.75
C GLU A 20 22.79 3.72 -2.52
N ASP A 21 22.15 4.17 -3.59
CA ASP A 21 21.01 5.10 -3.56
C ASP A 21 19.65 4.43 -3.26
N LYS A 22 19.61 3.13 -2.93
CA LYS A 22 18.34 2.37 -2.77
C LYS A 22 17.40 2.96 -1.74
N GLU A 23 17.95 3.50 -0.63
CA GLU A 23 17.16 4.08 0.45
C GLU A 23 16.63 5.45 0.06
N GLU A 24 17.46 6.30 -0.53
CA GLU A 24 17.07 7.64 -0.99
C GLU A 24 16.00 7.52 -2.09
N LEU A 25 16.20 6.64 -3.06
CA LEU A 25 15.21 6.36 -4.09
C LEU A 25 13.86 5.97 -3.49
N LEU A 26 13.86 4.95 -2.62
CA LEU A 26 12.61 4.46 -2.05
C LEU A 26 11.94 5.50 -1.15
N GLN A 27 12.73 6.23 -0.36
CA GLN A 27 12.25 7.31 0.51
C GLN A 27 11.50 8.40 -0.27
N SER A 28 11.92 8.71 -1.48
CA SER A 28 11.27 9.72 -2.32
C SER A 28 9.92 9.27 -2.91
N ILE A 29 9.65 7.97 -2.91
CA ILE A 29 8.49 7.38 -3.60
C ILE A 29 7.39 6.98 -2.61
N ILE A 30 7.75 6.36 -1.48
CA ILE A 30 6.81 5.78 -0.52
C ILE A 30 6.23 6.82 0.43
N SER A 31 5.05 6.54 0.97
CA SER A 31 4.34 7.44 1.88
C SER A 31 4.85 7.40 3.33
N ASN A 32 5.48 6.30 3.75
CA ASN A 32 6.01 6.14 5.11
C ASN A 32 7.49 6.53 5.18
N ASP A 33 7.99 6.82 6.37
CA ASP A 33 9.40 7.21 6.58
C ASP A 33 10.26 5.98 6.86
N LEU A 34 11.11 5.64 5.91
CA LEU A 34 12.02 4.51 5.97
C LEU A 34 12.97 4.58 7.16
N SER A 35 13.41 5.79 7.54
CA SER A 35 14.37 6.01 8.63
C SER A 35 13.84 5.63 10.02
N LYS A 36 12.52 5.48 10.18
CA LYS A 36 11.87 5.11 11.44
C LYS A 36 11.81 3.61 11.71
N TYR A 37 12.27 2.79 10.76
CA TYR A 37 12.15 1.34 10.84
C TYR A 37 13.50 0.64 10.71
N ASN A 38 13.67 -0.45 11.46
CA ASN A 38 14.89 -1.27 11.45
C ASN A 38 14.69 -2.65 10.79
N SER A 39 13.45 -3.01 10.44
CA SER A 39 13.15 -4.35 9.90
C SER A 39 12.14 -4.31 8.76
N ASN A 40 10.86 -4.29 9.08
CA ASN A 40 9.79 -4.28 8.10
C ASN A 40 8.68 -3.31 8.50
N PHE A 41 7.99 -2.80 7.49
CA PHE A 41 6.83 -1.93 7.66
C PHE A 41 5.97 -1.93 6.40
N TYR A 42 4.75 -1.43 6.53
CA TYR A 42 3.85 -1.20 5.40
C TYR A 42 3.88 0.26 4.96
N SER A 43 3.70 0.47 3.67
CA SER A 43 3.64 1.80 3.08
C SER A 43 2.77 1.79 1.84
N TYR A 44 2.39 2.98 1.39
CA TYR A 44 1.75 3.17 0.10
C TYR A 44 2.70 3.83 -0.89
N ILE A 45 2.49 3.52 -2.17
CA ILE A 45 2.89 4.36 -3.28
C ILE A 45 1.59 4.97 -3.80
N LEU A 46 1.56 6.30 -3.89
CA LEU A 46 0.36 7.05 -4.23
C LEU A 46 0.41 7.59 -5.66
N THR A 47 -0.76 7.88 -6.20
CA THR A 47 -0.88 8.73 -7.37
C THR A 47 -0.69 10.20 -6.98
N PRO A 48 -0.43 11.11 -7.94
CA PRO A 48 -0.38 12.56 -7.65
C PRO A 48 -1.66 13.10 -7.01
N GLN A 49 -2.81 12.42 -7.23
CA GLN A 49 -4.10 12.77 -6.61
C GLN A 49 -4.27 12.18 -5.20
N GLY A 50 -3.21 11.58 -4.61
CA GLY A 50 -3.22 11.02 -3.27
C GLY A 50 -3.98 9.69 -3.13
N LYS A 51 -4.30 9.02 -4.25
CA LYS A 51 -4.94 7.70 -4.23
C LYS A 51 -3.92 6.60 -4.06
N ILE A 52 -4.30 5.50 -3.42
CA ILE A 52 -3.45 4.32 -3.31
C ILE A 52 -3.25 3.72 -4.71
N LEU A 53 -1.99 3.66 -5.15
CA LEU A 53 -1.59 2.96 -6.37
C LEU A 53 -1.08 1.56 -6.04
N PHE A 54 -0.24 1.43 -5.01
CA PHE A 54 0.23 0.16 -4.47
C PHE A 54 0.23 0.22 -2.93
N GLU A 55 -0.19 -0.84 -2.30
CA GLU A 55 0.16 -1.17 -0.93
C GLU A 55 1.35 -2.12 -0.96
N ILE A 56 2.39 -1.81 -0.23
CA ILE A 56 3.63 -2.59 -0.21
C ILE A 56 4.07 -2.87 1.22
N GLN A 57 4.66 -4.04 1.40
CA GLN A 57 5.48 -4.34 2.57
C GLN A 57 6.94 -4.12 2.19
N VAL A 58 7.64 -3.30 2.96
CA VAL A 58 9.07 -3.03 2.81
C VAL A 58 9.82 -3.81 3.87
N ILE A 59 10.87 -4.53 3.47
CA ILE A 59 11.73 -5.30 4.36
C ILE A 59 13.17 -4.83 4.16
N LEU A 60 13.74 -4.25 5.22
CA LEU A 60 15.08 -3.71 5.20
C LEU A 60 16.11 -4.83 5.47
N LYS A 61 17.09 -4.95 4.59
CA LYS A 61 18.25 -5.83 4.73
C LYS A 61 19.52 -5.00 4.55
N SER A 62 20.63 -5.46 5.09
CA SER A 62 21.91 -4.74 5.05
C SER A 62 22.35 -4.37 3.62
N ASN A 63 22.17 -5.26 2.67
CA ASN A 63 22.69 -5.08 1.31
C ASN A 63 21.62 -4.77 0.25
N PHE A 64 20.34 -4.90 0.58
CA PHE A 64 19.24 -4.67 -0.35
C PHE A 64 17.95 -4.33 0.41
N ILE A 65 16.98 -3.79 -0.28
CA ILE A 65 15.62 -3.63 0.21
C ILE A 65 14.73 -4.61 -0.56
N GLU A 66 13.90 -5.36 0.17
CA GLU A 66 12.89 -6.23 -0.40
C GLU A 66 11.53 -5.55 -0.28
N ILE A 67 10.79 -5.53 -1.38
CA ILE A 67 9.43 -5.00 -1.46
C ILE A 67 8.50 -6.13 -1.86
N ILE A 68 7.47 -6.38 -1.07
CA ILE A 68 6.40 -7.33 -1.40
C ILE A 68 5.15 -6.55 -1.77
N CYS A 69 4.59 -6.85 -2.93
CA CYS A 69 3.28 -6.39 -3.37
C CYS A 69 2.42 -7.62 -3.64
N THR A 70 1.34 -7.78 -2.90
CA THR A 70 0.46 -8.97 -2.98
C THR A 70 -0.36 -9.00 -4.27
N ASN A 71 -0.48 -7.84 -4.95
CA ASN A 71 -1.18 -7.76 -6.23
C ASN A 71 -0.61 -6.66 -7.13
N ASP A 72 0.26 -7.06 -8.05
CA ASP A 72 0.93 -6.17 -9.01
C ASP A 72 0.08 -5.93 -10.26
N GLN A 73 -1.05 -5.26 -10.14
CA GLN A 73 -1.91 -4.94 -11.29
C GLN A 73 -1.44 -3.72 -12.09
N ALA A 74 -0.75 -2.78 -11.44
CA ALA A 74 -0.30 -1.55 -12.06
C ALA A 74 1.19 -1.58 -12.46
N ASP A 75 1.82 -2.78 -12.48
CA ASP A 75 3.22 -3.01 -12.85
C ASP A 75 4.19 -2.17 -12.01
N LEU A 76 4.32 -2.53 -10.74
CA LEU A 76 5.23 -1.88 -9.79
C LEU A 76 6.69 -1.89 -10.27
N PHE A 77 7.10 -2.95 -10.96
CA PHE A 77 8.45 -3.04 -11.50
C PHE A 77 8.72 -1.96 -12.55
N SER A 78 7.84 -1.81 -13.53
CA SER A 78 7.95 -0.75 -14.54
C SER A 78 7.80 0.64 -13.92
N PHE A 79 6.96 0.78 -12.89
CA PHE A 79 6.82 2.03 -12.15
C PHE A 79 8.15 2.43 -11.50
N LEU A 80 8.79 1.55 -10.73
CA LEU A 80 10.05 1.83 -10.04
C LEU A 80 11.19 2.13 -11.04
N ASN A 81 11.25 1.41 -12.16
CA ASN A 81 12.28 1.62 -13.19
C ASN A 81 12.25 3.03 -13.82
N LYS A 82 11.15 3.77 -13.70
CA LYS A 82 11.12 5.18 -14.16
C LYS A 82 12.01 6.09 -13.31
N PHE A 83 12.20 5.75 -12.04
CA PHE A 83 12.99 6.54 -11.09
C PHE A 83 14.45 6.11 -11.02
N VAL A 84 14.75 4.87 -11.42
CA VAL A 84 16.13 4.29 -11.36
C VAL A 84 17.09 4.90 -12.37
N LYS A 85 16.58 5.51 -13.44
CA LYS A 85 17.41 6.02 -14.56
C LYS A 85 18.50 7.02 -14.18
N LEU A 86 18.39 7.65 -13.02
CA LEU A 86 19.30 8.68 -12.50
C LEU A 86 19.98 8.27 -11.19
N SER A 87 19.93 6.99 -10.82
CA SER A 87 20.46 6.46 -9.56
C SER A 87 21.28 5.20 -9.80
N GLU A 88 22.18 4.88 -8.87
CA GLU A 88 22.96 3.63 -8.88
C GLU A 88 22.15 2.48 -8.23
N VAL A 89 20.90 2.30 -8.66
CA VAL A 89 20.01 1.25 -8.13
C VAL A 89 19.70 0.22 -9.20
N GLN A 90 19.86 -1.05 -8.84
CA GLN A 90 19.41 -2.19 -9.62
C GLN A 90 18.09 -2.71 -9.07
N VAL A 91 17.15 -2.95 -9.95
CA VAL A 91 15.83 -3.49 -9.61
C VAL A 91 15.66 -4.88 -10.19
N LYS A 92 15.32 -5.85 -9.36
CA LYS A 92 15.02 -7.23 -9.78
C LYS A 92 13.61 -7.62 -9.32
N LYS A 93 12.82 -8.19 -10.22
CA LYS A 93 11.46 -8.71 -9.93
C LYS A 93 11.48 -10.23 -9.87
N ILE A 94 10.76 -10.79 -8.90
CA ILE A 94 10.46 -12.21 -8.80
C ILE A 94 8.94 -12.35 -8.60
N HIS A 95 8.31 -13.28 -9.33
CA HIS A 95 6.93 -13.66 -9.08
C HIS A 95 6.84 -14.61 -7.89
N ILE A 96 5.86 -14.39 -7.02
CA ILE A 96 5.57 -15.25 -5.89
C ILE A 96 4.42 -16.18 -6.29
N GLU A 97 4.45 -17.44 -5.83
CA GLU A 97 3.33 -18.34 -6.05
C GLU A 97 2.05 -17.80 -5.39
N GLN A 98 0.97 -17.82 -6.15
CA GLN A 98 -0.34 -17.30 -5.69
C GLN A 98 -0.87 -18.05 -4.44
N SER A 99 -0.45 -19.31 -4.25
CA SER A 99 -0.82 -20.12 -3.09
C SER A 99 -0.50 -19.50 -1.73
N HIS A 100 0.53 -18.63 -1.68
CA HIS A 100 0.90 -17.91 -0.45
C HIS A 100 -0.04 -16.76 -0.09
N TYR A 101 -0.79 -16.24 -1.07
CA TYR A 101 -1.70 -15.11 -0.92
C TYR A 101 -3.09 -15.52 -1.41
N ASN A 102 -3.79 -16.25 -0.58
CA ASN A 102 -5.12 -16.78 -0.82
C ASN A 102 -6.15 -16.12 0.13
N PHE A 103 -7.36 -16.59 0.09
CA PHE A 103 -8.44 -16.13 0.97
C PHE A 103 -8.11 -16.34 2.46
N GLU A 104 -7.39 -17.38 2.80
CA GLU A 104 -6.94 -17.65 4.18
C GLU A 104 -5.96 -16.58 4.66
N TYR A 105 -4.95 -16.22 3.84
CA TYR A 105 -4.04 -15.11 4.14
C TYR A 105 -4.81 -13.80 4.38
N PHE A 106 -5.77 -13.49 3.51
CA PHE A 106 -6.59 -12.28 3.65
C PHE A 106 -7.40 -12.31 4.95
N THR A 107 -8.05 -13.44 5.25
CA THR A 107 -8.80 -13.64 6.49
C THR A 107 -7.93 -13.45 7.73
N GLU A 108 -6.73 -14.04 7.75
CA GLU A 108 -5.78 -13.87 8.85
C GLU A 108 -5.30 -12.42 9.00
N SER A 109 -5.14 -11.71 7.89
CA SER A 109 -4.82 -10.27 7.91
C SER A 109 -5.94 -9.46 8.54
N LEU A 110 -7.20 -9.75 8.19
CA LEU A 110 -8.39 -9.12 8.78
C LEU A 110 -8.50 -9.38 10.29
N LYS A 111 -8.25 -10.61 10.75
CA LYS A 111 -8.23 -10.94 12.19
C LYS A 111 -7.19 -10.13 12.96
N LYS A 112 -6.10 -9.74 12.31
CA LYS A 112 -5.05 -8.87 12.84
C LYS A 112 -5.38 -7.37 12.69
N GLY A 113 -6.57 -7.03 12.25
CA GLY A 113 -7.01 -5.64 12.02
C GLY A 113 -6.43 -5.00 10.76
N ARG A 114 -5.86 -5.80 9.84
CA ARG A 114 -5.24 -5.30 8.62
C ARG A 114 -6.07 -5.65 7.39
N ILE A 115 -6.50 -4.63 6.67
CA ILE A 115 -7.14 -4.76 5.36
C ILE A 115 -6.04 -4.58 4.30
N ASP A 116 -5.65 -5.66 3.62
CA ASP A 116 -4.73 -5.54 2.48
C ASP A 116 -5.50 -4.99 1.28
N THR A 117 -5.21 -3.74 0.92
CA THR A 117 -5.93 -3.04 -0.15
C THR A 117 -5.72 -3.65 -1.53
N ASN A 118 -4.67 -4.44 -1.69
CA ASN A 118 -4.40 -5.14 -2.94
C ASN A 118 -5.43 -6.26 -3.23
N PHE A 119 -6.11 -6.77 -2.21
CA PHE A 119 -7.19 -7.76 -2.37
C PHE A 119 -8.51 -7.14 -2.81
N ILE A 120 -8.65 -5.83 -2.70
CA ILE A 120 -9.91 -5.14 -2.94
C ILE A 120 -9.92 -4.54 -4.35
N GLU A 121 -11.04 -4.65 -5.04
CA GLU A 121 -11.23 -3.93 -6.30
C GLU A 121 -11.51 -2.45 -6.02
N HIS A 122 -10.46 -1.63 -6.15
CA HIS A 122 -10.57 -0.20 -5.92
C HIS A 122 -9.73 0.58 -6.93
N SER A 123 -10.29 1.58 -7.52
CA SER A 123 -9.53 2.54 -8.36
C SER A 123 -9.32 3.89 -7.65
N THR A 124 -9.86 4.07 -6.44
CA THR A 124 -10.04 5.41 -5.89
C THR A 124 -9.92 5.51 -4.37
N LEU A 125 -9.35 4.51 -3.67
CA LEU A 125 -9.18 4.60 -2.22
C LEU A 125 -8.10 5.62 -1.83
N LEU A 126 -8.40 6.37 -0.77
CA LEU A 126 -7.44 7.21 -0.08
C LEU A 126 -6.85 6.44 1.12
N PRO A 127 -5.60 6.66 1.49
CA PRO A 127 -4.99 6.04 2.69
C PRO A 127 -5.83 6.24 3.96
N SER A 128 -6.38 7.42 4.15
CA SER A 128 -7.21 7.75 5.30
C SER A 128 -8.51 6.94 5.40
N GLU A 129 -8.90 6.25 4.36
CA GLU A 129 -10.09 5.39 4.34
C GLU A 129 -9.79 3.99 4.86
N VAL A 130 -8.52 3.57 4.84
CA VAL A 130 -8.07 2.23 5.24
C VAL A 130 -7.03 2.32 6.35
N HIS A 131 -5.76 2.56 6.02
CA HIS A 131 -4.63 2.62 6.94
C HIS A 131 -3.91 3.96 6.84
N ASP A 132 -4.37 4.96 7.62
CA ASP A 132 -3.75 6.29 7.69
C ASP A 132 -2.34 6.23 8.32
N GLU A 133 -2.08 5.20 9.14
CA GLU A 133 -0.80 4.92 9.79
C GLU A 133 0.33 4.49 8.84
N TYR A 134 0.01 4.15 7.58
CA TYR A 134 1.03 3.87 6.56
C TYR A 134 1.56 5.13 5.88
N ILE A 135 1.18 6.31 6.38
CA ILE A 135 1.71 7.61 5.95
C ILE A 135 2.44 8.28 7.09
N ASP A 136 3.66 8.70 6.84
CA ASP A 136 4.34 9.66 7.70
C ASP A 136 4.16 11.08 7.14
N TYR A 137 3.32 11.85 7.81
CA TYR A 137 3.02 13.24 7.40
C TYR A 137 4.16 14.23 7.69
N ASN A 138 5.16 13.81 8.48
CA ASN A 138 6.30 14.63 8.88
C ASN A 138 7.56 14.36 8.06
N LYS A 139 7.53 13.32 7.19
CA LYS A 139 8.67 13.05 6.31
C LYS A 139 8.77 14.07 5.17
N GLY A 140 9.89 14.06 4.46
CA GLY A 140 10.10 14.85 3.24
C GLY A 140 9.13 14.51 2.11
N CYS A 141 9.27 15.17 0.97
CA CYS A 141 8.35 15.06 -0.16
C CYS A 141 8.23 13.64 -0.70
N PHE A 142 7.00 13.25 -1.03
CA PHE A 142 6.67 12.03 -1.76
C PHE A 142 5.45 12.26 -2.67
N ILE A 143 5.23 11.34 -3.62
CA ILE A 143 4.15 11.48 -4.60
C ILE A 143 2.78 11.48 -3.89
N GLY A 144 1.94 12.47 -4.17
CA GLY A 144 0.59 12.61 -3.61
C GLY A 144 0.52 13.24 -2.21
N GLN A 145 1.67 13.59 -1.60
CA GLN A 145 1.75 14.15 -0.25
C GLN A 145 0.85 15.37 -0.04
N GLU A 146 0.83 16.32 -0.98
CA GLU A 146 0.04 17.55 -0.83
C GLU A 146 -1.44 17.25 -0.60
N VAL A 147 -2.00 16.32 -1.37
CA VAL A 147 -3.42 15.97 -1.27
C VAL A 147 -3.73 15.28 0.05
N VAL A 148 -2.95 14.26 0.44
CA VAL A 148 -3.20 13.51 1.70
C VAL A 148 -2.97 14.38 2.92
N SER A 149 -1.96 15.26 2.90
CA SER A 149 -1.72 16.21 3.99
C SER A 149 -2.85 17.21 4.12
N ARG A 150 -3.39 17.73 3.01
CA ARG A 150 -4.56 18.61 3.02
C ARG A 150 -5.79 17.92 3.61
N ILE A 151 -6.03 16.65 3.25
CA ILE A 151 -7.14 15.86 3.81
C ILE A 151 -6.96 15.70 5.32
N LYS A 152 -5.75 15.38 5.79
CA LYS A 152 -5.41 15.24 7.19
C LYS A 152 -5.63 16.52 7.98
N HIS A 153 -4.99 17.62 7.56
CA HIS A 153 -5.01 18.89 8.28
C HIS A 153 -6.39 19.58 8.28
N ARG A 154 -7.18 19.40 7.23
CA ARG A 154 -8.54 19.96 7.14
C ARG A 154 -9.61 19.03 7.70
N ASN A 155 -9.23 17.89 8.25
CA ASN A 155 -10.15 16.85 8.74
C ASN A 155 -11.24 16.46 7.72
N LEU A 156 -10.84 16.35 6.45
CA LEU A 156 -11.76 16.05 5.34
C LEU A 156 -12.01 14.55 5.16
N LYS A 157 -11.75 13.75 6.18
CA LYS A 157 -12.01 12.29 6.18
C LYS A 157 -13.51 12.06 6.14
N LYS A 158 -14.02 11.66 4.98
CA LYS A 158 -15.46 11.49 4.76
C LYS A 158 -15.90 10.02 4.70
N LYS A 159 -14.95 9.09 4.49
CA LYS A 159 -15.26 7.67 4.25
C LYS A 159 -14.29 6.77 4.99
N LYS A 160 -14.77 5.59 5.32
CA LYS A 160 -13.99 4.47 5.87
C LYS A 160 -14.37 3.19 5.15
N VAL A 161 -13.39 2.31 4.97
CA VAL A 161 -13.63 0.92 4.57
C VAL A 161 -13.80 0.12 5.84
N LEU A 162 -14.92 -0.56 5.96
CA LEU A 162 -15.24 -1.45 7.08
C LEU A 162 -15.38 -2.88 6.58
N VAL A 163 -15.04 -3.81 7.45
CA VAL A 163 -15.18 -5.24 7.23
C VAL A 163 -16.29 -5.76 8.09
N PHE A 164 -17.27 -6.39 7.49
CA PHE A 164 -18.36 -7.06 8.18
C PHE A 164 -18.23 -8.57 8.00
N ASN A 165 -18.43 -9.31 9.09
CA ASN A 165 -18.56 -10.76 9.02
C ASN A 165 -20.05 -11.09 8.91
N LYS A 166 -20.45 -11.67 7.78
CA LYS A 166 -21.83 -12.04 7.52
C LYS A 166 -21.88 -13.49 7.01
N ASN A 167 -22.52 -14.36 7.78
CA ASN A 167 -22.69 -15.77 7.42
C ASN A 167 -21.38 -16.52 7.10
N ASN A 168 -20.33 -16.30 7.86
CA ASN A 168 -18.96 -16.83 7.63
C ASN A 168 -18.25 -16.30 6.36
N ASP A 169 -18.78 -15.24 5.76
CA ASP A 169 -18.15 -14.53 4.66
C ASP A 169 -17.82 -13.09 5.08
N PHE A 170 -16.82 -12.48 4.44
CA PHE A 170 -16.40 -11.12 4.73
C PHE A 170 -16.97 -10.18 3.67
N GLU A 171 -17.76 -9.21 4.11
CA GLU A 171 -18.21 -8.11 3.27
C GLU A 171 -17.37 -6.85 3.59
N LEU A 172 -16.88 -6.19 2.57
CA LEU A 172 -16.17 -4.92 2.68
C LEU A 172 -17.09 -3.82 2.19
N GLU A 173 -17.33 -2.84 3.03
CA GLU A 173 -18.14 -1.68 2.70
C GLU A 173 -17.36 -0.39 2.89
N ARG A 174 -17.55 0.54 1.95
CA ARG A 174 -17.03 1.90 2.05
C ARG A 174 -18.15 2.82 2.50
N LEU A 175 -18.13 3.19 3.77
CA LEU A 175 -19.16 4.00 4.39
C LEU A 175 -18.73 5.45 4.58
N ASP A 176 -19.69 6.38 4.50
CA ASP A 176 -19.49 7.76 4.94
C ASP A 176 -19.43 7.82 6.47
N ASN A 177 -18.66 8.75 7.03
CA ASN A 177 -18.52 8.90 8.48
C ASN A 177 -19.85 9.09 9.21
N SER A 178 -20.86 9.64 8.54
CA SER A 178 -22.23 9.77 9.09
C SER A 178 -22.98 8.45 9.25
N GLN A 179 -22.49 7.38 8.67
CA GLN A 179 -23.06 6.01 8.72
C GLN A 179 -22.31 5.11 9.72
N ILE A 180 -21.19 5.60 10.27
CA ILE A 180 -20.39 4.89 11.27
C ILE A 180 -20.88 5.39 12.63
N ILE A 181 -21.81 4.64 13.25
CA ILE A 181 -22.33 4.87 14.60
C ILE A 181 -21.63 3.91 15.58
#